data_505a3e21d70c5ed7b58e736e6b1165b8
#
_entry.id   505a3e21d70c5ed7b58e736e6b1165b8
#
_cell.length_a   1.000
_cell.length_b   1.000
_cell.length_c   1.000
_cell.angle_alpha   90.00
_cell.angle_beta   90.00
_cell.angle_gamma   90.00
#
_symmetry.space_group_name_H-M   'P 1'
#
loop_
_entity.id
_entity.type
_entity.pdbx_description
1 polymer ?
#
loop_
_entity_poly.entity_id
_entity_poly.type
_entity_poly.pdbx_seq_one_letter_code
_entity_poly.pdbx_strand_id
1 'polypeptide(L)'
;MSNAVALTEGQFNWIYNTLSFGLISMIACTVYTLVSQPRVLPKYRKALVLSSMVTFIAGYHYWRIFNSFHEAAGDGFSITIKGSNTAFNEAYRYVDWILTVPLLLVEAIAVLALAKEVAASLTTRLVIASALMIGLGYPGEISMDNNTKIIWGVLSTIPFLYILYVLFRELGASLERQPAGVAATVGRLRLLLIGTWGVYPISYLFPILGIEGTDAFVWRQTGYTIADILAKCVFGLTIYKIARMKSAAEGMKED
;
A
#
# COMPACT_ATOMS: atom_id res chain seq x y z
N MET A 1 14.83 -9.84 24.33
CA MET A 1 14.99 -9.26 22.98
C MET A 1 15.52 -7.84 23.13
N SER A 2 16.52 -7.46 22.35
CA SER A 2 17.02 -6.08 22.34
C SER A 2 15.95 -5.17 21.73
N ASN A 3 15.50 -4.16 22.48
CA ASN A 3 14.56 -3.16 21.96
C ASN A 3 15.24 -2.13 21.02
N ALA A 4 16.51 -2.33 20.72
CA ALA A 4 17.33 -1.45 19.88
C ALA A 4 18.07 -2.25 18.80
N VAL A 5 18.23 -1.63 17.65
CA VAL A 5 18.99 -2.14 16.50
C VAL A 5 20.16 -1.17 16.26
N ALA A 6 21.39 -1.66 16.36
CA ALA A 6 22.59 -0.89 16.02
C ALA A 6 22.85 -1.00 14.52
N LEU A 7 22.72 0.10 13.80
CA LEU A 7 22.99 0.19 12.37
C LEU A 7 24.45 0.62 12.13
N THR A 8 25.03 0.15 11.06
CA THR A 8 26.19 0.82 10.48
C THR A 8 25.76 2.13 9.82
N GLU A 9 26.66 3.06 9.64
CA GLU A 9 26.41 4.30 8.89
C GLU A 9 25.83 4.02 7.49
N GLY A 10 26.38 3.03 6.79
CA GLY A 10 25.88 2.62 5.48
C GLY A 10 24.44 2.11 5.50
N GLN A 11 24.06 1.30 6.51
CA GLN A 11 22.71 0.81 6.68
C GLN A 11 21.73 1.92 7.06
N PHE A 12 22.14 2.85 7.93
CA PHE A 12 21.36 4.03 8.25
C PHE A 12 21.09 4.87 7.01
N ASN A 13 22.13 5.23 6.26
CA ASN A 13 22.01 6.02 5.03
C ASN A 13 21.16 5.32 3.97
N TRP A 14 21.25 3.99 3.87
CA TRP A 14 20.39 3.21 2.97
C TRP A 14 18.91 3.36 3.32
N ILE A 15 18.52 3.15 4.58
CA ILE A 15 17.12 3.29 5.01
C ILE A 15 16.66 4.74 4.86
N TYR A 16 17.48 5.70 5.29
CA TYR A 16 17.18 7.13 5.22
C TYR A 16 16.88 7.56 3.77
N ASN A 17 17.75 7.20 2.83
CA ASN A 17 17.57 7.52 1.42
C ASN A 17 16.38 6.78 0.80
N THR A 18 16.14 5.53 1.20
CA THR A 18 15.01 4.74 0.73
C THR A 18 13.68 5.34 1.20
N LEU A 19 13.57 5.78 2.44
CA LEU A 19 12.39 6.47 2.97
C LEU A 19 12.17 7.82 2.26
N SER A 20 13.25 8.60 2.04
CA SER A 20 13.20 9.85 1.28
C SER A 20 12.74 9.62 -0.15
N PHE A 21 13.23 8.57 -0.81
CA PHE A 21 12.79 8.17 -2.15
C PHE A 21 11.31 7.78 -2.17
N GLY A 22 10.83 7.06 -1.16
CA GLY A 22 9.42 6.75 -0.99
C GLY A 22 8.56 8.02 -0.90
N LEU A 23 8.96 8.96 -0.04
CA LEU A 23 8.28 10.23 0.16
C LEU A 23 8.13 11.02 -1.15
N ILE A 24 9.24 11.25 -1.85
CA ILE A 24 9.19 12.05 -3.10
C ILE A 24 8.43 11.33 -4.22
N SER A 25 8.50 10.01 -4.28
CA SER A 25 7.72 9.21 -5.23
C SER A 25 6.22 9.38 -5.03
N MET A 26 5.76 9.39 -3.78
CA MET A 26 4.35 9.63 -3.43
C MET A 26 3.91 11.05 -3.82
N ILE A 27 4.71 12.08 -3.51
CA ILE A 27 4.43 13.48 -3.87
C ILE A 27 4.36 13.64 -5.39
N ALA A 28 5.35 13.12 -6.11
CA ALA A 28 5.40 13.22 -7.57
C ALA A 28 4.19 12.52 -8.22
N CYS A 29 3.82 11.34 -7.74
CA CYS A 29 2.66 10.60 -8.24
C CYS A 29 1.35 11.35 -7.94
N THR A 30 1.22 11.95 -6.75
CA THR A 30 0.07 12.78 -6.39
C THR A 30 -0.12 13.93 -7.39
N VAL A 31 0.94 14.70 -7.63
CA VAL A 31 0.90 15.82 -8.58
C VAL A 31 0.55 15.33 -9.99
N TYR A 32 1.24 14.28 -10.45
CA TYR A 32 1.02 13.74 -11.79
C TYR A 32 -0.41 13.28 -12.01
N THR A 33 -1.01 12.53 -11.07
CA THR A 33 -2.37 12.03 -11.21
C THR A 33 -3.42 13.15 -11.12
N LEU A 34 -3.17 14.19 -10.30
CA LEU A 34 -4.04 15.38 -10.22
C LEU A 34 -4.07 16.15 -11.53
N VAL A 35 -2.90 16.48 -12.12
CA VAL A 35 -2.83 17.26 -13.35
C VAL A 35 -3.23 16.45 -14.59
N SER A 36 -3.28 15.13 -14.49
CA SER A 36 -3.66 14.24 -15.60
C SER A 36 -5.17 14.04 -15.77
N GLN A 37 -5.99 14.57 -14.85
CA GLN A 37 -7.46 14.41 -14.93
C GLN A 37 -8.10 14.89 -16.25
N PRO A 38 -7.68 16.02 -16.87
CA PRO A 38 -8.24 16.45 -18.15
C PRO A 38 -7.99 15.48 -19.31
N ARG A 39 -6.98 14.62 -19.18
CA ARG A 39 -6.57 13.64 -20.20
C ARG A 39 -7.42 12.37 -20.24
N VAL A 40 -8.48 12.31 -19.45
CA VAL A 40 -9.43 11.18 -19.40
C VAL A 40 -10.86 11.68 -19.38
N LEU A 41 -11.79 10.85 -19.85
CA LEU A 41 -13.23 11.17 -19.81
C LEU A 41 -13.70 11.43 -18.36
N PRO A 42 -14.67 12.34 -18.15
CA PRO A 42 -15.15 12.72 -16.81
C PRO A 42 -15.48 11.56 -15.89
N LYS A 43 -16.06 10.48 -16.43
CA LYS A 43 -16.44 9.29 -15.66
C LYS A 43 -15.27 8.51 -15.06
N TYR A 44 -14.04 8.67 -15.61
CA TYR A 44 -12.82 8.02 -15.11
C TYR A 44 -11.99 8.93 -14.18
N ARG A 45 -12.28 10.24 -14.12
CA ARG A 45 -11.55 11.21 -13.30
C ARG A 45 -11.58 10.85 -11.81
N LYS A 46 -12.70 10.27 -11.34
CA LYS A 46 -12.81 9.83 -9.94
C LYS A 46 -11.70 8.85 -9.56
N ALA A 47 -11.31 7.93 -10.45
CA ALA A 47 -10.22 7.00 -10.18
C ALA A 47 -8.88 7.74 -9.99
N LEU A 48 -8.58 8.75 -10.82
CA LEU A 48 -7.37 9.55 -10.69
C LEU A 48 -7.35 10.40 -9.42
N VAL A 49 -8.51 10.95 -9.02
CA VAL A 49 -8.65 11.66 -7.74
C VAL A 49 -8.35 10.73 -6.57
N LEU A 50 -8.88 9.51 -6.58
CA LEU A 50 -8.61 8.52 -5.55
C LEU A 50 -7.13 8.13 -5.52
N SER A 51 -6.50 7.94 -6.68
CA SER A 51 -5.06 7.70 -6.80
C SER A 51 -4.23 8.81 -6.15
N SER A 52 -4.60 10.06 -6.43
CA SER A 52 -3.96 11.23 -5.82
C SER A 52 -4.14 11.27 -4.31
N MET A 53 -5.34 10.94 -3.81
CA MET A 53 -5.60 10.88 -2.36
C MET A 53 -4.75 9.80 -1.67
N VAL A 54 -4.68 8.61 -2.28
CA VAL A 54 -3.86 7.49 -1.77
C VAL A 54 -2.39 7.91 -1.64
N THR A 55 -1.82 8.46 -2.71
CA THR A 55 -0.40 8.84 -2.71
C THR A 55 -0.12 10.07 -1.84
N PHE A 56 -1.07 11.01 -1.71
CA PHE A 56 -0.96 12.16 -0.80
C PHE A 56 -0.94 11.71 0.66
N ILE A 57 -1.88 10.84 1.07
CA ILE A 57 -1.95 10.29 2.43
C ILE A 57 -0.67 9.50 2.73
N ALA A 58 -0.24 8.64 1.82
CA ALA A 58 0.99 7.88 1.97
C ALA A 58 2.22 8.80 2.06
N GLY A 59 2.30 9.84 1.25
CA GLY A 59 3.38 10.84 1.31
C GLY A 59 3.48 11.52 2.68
N TYR A 60 2.33 11.92 3.27
CA TYR A 60 2.31 12.46 4.63
C TYR A 60 2.84 11.45 5.66
N HIS A 61 2.43 10.18 5.58
CA HIS A 61 2.89 9.16 6.52
C HIS A 61 4.36 8.79 6.28
N TYR A 62 4.86 8.81 5.04
CA TYR A 62 6.28 8.66 4.76
C TYR A 62 7.12 9.80 5.34
N TRP A 63 6.64 11.02 5.31
CA TRP A 63 7.27 12.14 6.02
C TRP A 63 7.31 11.91 7.54
N ARG A 64 6.23 11.40 8.15
CA ARG A 64 6.20 11.05 9.58
C ARG A 64 7.15 9.91 9.92
N ILE A 65 7.19 8.87 9.10
CA ILE A 65 8.12 7.72 9.27
C ILE A 65 9.56 8.18 9.13
N PHE A 66 9.87 8.99 8.13
CA PHE A 66 11.18 9.56 7.88
C PHE A 66 11.70 10.35 9.09
N ASN A 67 10.89 11.26 9.62
CA ASN A 67 11.25 12.04 10.81
C ASN A 67 11.42 11.14 12.04
N SER A 68 10.50 10.21 12.28
CA SER A 68 10.58 9.28 13.40
C SER A 68 11.83 8.38 13.32
N PHE A 69 12.24 7.96 12.12
CA PHE A 69 13.47 7.21 11.92
C PHE A 69 14.70 8.05 12.26
N HIS A 70 14.74 9.29 11.78
CA HIS A 70 15.84 10.20 12.03
C HIS A 70 15.97 10.55 13.53
N GLU A 71 14.85 10.86 14.19
CA GLU A 71 14.80 11.16 15.63
C GLU A 71 15.22 9.96 16.49
N ALA A 72 14.81 8.75 16.11
CA ALA A 72 15.14 7.53 16.84
C ALA A 72 16.62 7.13 16.74
N ALA A 73 17.32 7.55 15.69
CA ALA A 73 18.75 7.25 15.51
C ALA A 73 19.65 8.06 16.44
N GLY A 74 19.27 9.31 16.77
CA GLY A 74 20.13 10.21 17.50
C GLY A 74 21.52 10.35 16.86
N ASP A 75 22.54 10.56 17.69
CA ASP A 75 23.92 10.75 17.22
C ASP A 75 24.71 9.44 16.99
N GLY A 76 24.11 8.27 17.22
CA GLY A 76 24.85 7.00 17.27
C GLY A 76 24.32 5.85 16.40
N PHE A 77 23.46 6.10 15.43
CA PHE A 77 22.85 5.08 14.53
C PHE A 77 22.18 3.89 15.23
N SER A 78 21.89 4.01 16.53
CA SER A 78 21.20 2.99 17.30
C SER A 78 19.72 3.30 17.37
N ILE A 79 18.92 2.53 16.63
CA ILE A 79 17.47 2.73 16.54
C ILE A 79 16.79 1.98 17.66
N THR A 80 16.11 2.68 18.56
CA THR A 80 15.20 2.07 19.52
C THR A 80 13.87 1.77 18.84
N ILE A 81 13.46 0.50 18.82
CA ILE A 81 12.25 0.06 18.09
C ILE A 81 11.00 0.14 18.97
N LYS A 82 11.12 -0.18 20.26
CA LYS A 82 9.98 -0.22 21.22
C LYS A 82 10.44 0.16 22.62
N GLY A 83 9.51 0.69 23.41
CA GLY A 83 9.72 0.86 24.86
C GLY A 83 10.29 2.21 25.30
N SER A 84 10.39 3.21 24.40
CA SER A 84 10.74 4.58 24.76
C SER A 84 9.94 5.61 23.98
N ASN A 85 9.87 6.85 24.46
CA ASN A 85 9.19 7.96 23.77
C ASN A 85 9.91 8.38 22.46
N THR A 86 11.17 7.99 22.28
CA THR A 86 11.99 8.23 21.09
C THR A 86 12.09 6.98 20.20
N ALA A 87 11.29 5.94 20.44
CA ALA A 87 11.30 4.75 19.63
C ALA A 87 10.82 5.05 18.21
N PHE A 88 11.43 4.38 17.23
CA PHE A 88 10.97 4.42 15.84
C PHE A 88 9.53 3.91 15.75
N ASN A 89 8.63 4.79 15.30
CA ASN A 89 7.19 4.51 15.29
C ASN A 89 6.76 3.87 13.98
N GLU A 90 6.84 2.54 13.90
CA GLU A 90 6.34 1.76 12.77
C GLU A 90 4.81 1.79 12.63
N ALA A 91 4.08 2.14 13.69
CA ALA A 91 2.61 2.20 13.68
C ALA A 91 2.06 3.25 12.70
N TYR A 92 2.84 4.23 12.28
CA TYR A 92 2.46 5.15 11.20
C TYR A 92 2.08 4.43 9.91
N ARG A 93 2.65 3.25 9.63
CA ARG A 93 2.28 2.44 8.48
C ARG A 93 0.85 1.92 8.58
N TYR A 94 0.41 1.50 9.77
CA TYR A 94 -0.96 1.05 9.99
C TYR A 94 -1.98 2.18 9.85
N VAL A 95 -1.62 3.40 10.27
CA VAL A 95 -2.47 4.60 10.06
C VAL A 95 -2.55 4.94 8.56
N ASP A 96 -1.46 4.82 7.83
CA ASP A 96 -1.47 4.94 6.36
C ASP A 96 -2.38 3.87 5.74
N TRP A 97 -2.16 2.60 6.06
CA TRP A 97 -2.87 1.50 5.43
C TRP A 97 -4.38 1.49 5.71
N ILE A 98 -4.83 1.83 6.93
CA ILE A 98 -6.27 1.88 7.24
C ILE A 98 -7.00 2.92 6.39
N LEU A 99 -6.31 3.96 5.93
CA LEU A 99 -6.85 4.99 5.05
C LEU A 99 -6.64 4.64 3.56
N THR A 100 -5.45 4.19 3.19
CA THR A 100 -5.06 4.04 1.78
C THR A 100 -5.53 2.71 1.16
N VAL A 101 -5.54 1.61 1.91
CA VAL A 101 -5.93 0.29 1.34
C VAL A 101 -7.40 0.26 0.92
N PRO A 102 -8.37 0.77 1.71
CA PRO A 102 -9.75 0.91 1.22
C PRO A 102 -9.85 1.76 -0.05
N LEU A 103 -9.11 2.89 -0.10
CA LEU A 103 -9.13 3.78 -1.26
C LEU A 103 -8.56 3.13 -2.52
N LEU A 104 -7.47 2.34 -2.41
CA LEU A 104 -6.91 1.56 -3.51
C LEU A 104 -7.93 0.58 -4.11
N LEU A 105 -8.72 -0.07 -3.27
CA LEU A 105 -9.76 -1.00 -3.71
C LEU A 105 -10.91 -0.27 -4.40
N VAL A 106 -11.32 0.88 -3.86
CA VAL A 106 -12.35 1.74 -4.48
C VAL A 106 -11.87 2.31 -5.81
N GLU A 107 -10.60 2.69 -5.91
CA GLU A 107 -9.96 3.16 -7.13
C GLU A 107 -9.99 2.09 -8.23
N ALA A 108 -9.63 0.84 -7.89
CA ALA A 108 -9.69 -0.29 -8.82
C ALA A 108 -11.12 -0.54 -9.35
N ILE A 109 -12.13 -0.39 -8.51
CA ILE A 109 -13.54 -0.51 -8.91
C ILE A 109 -13.95 0.68 -9.79
N ALA A 110 -13.55 1.90 -9.42
CA ALA A 110 -13.95 3.12 -10.11
C ALA A 110 -13.46 3.17 -11.57
N VAL A 111 -12.23 2.71 -11.84
CA VAL A 111 -11.68 2.70 -13.20
C VAL A 111 -12.38 1.71 -14.12
N LEU A 112 -13.00 0.66 -13.58
CA LEU A 112 -13.73 -0.32 -14.37
C LEU A 112 -15.10 0.20 -14.84
N ALA A 113 -15.62 1.25 -14.20
CA ALA A 113 -16.93 1.85 -14.51
C ALA A 113 -18.04 0.77 -14.58
N LEU A 114 -18.13 -0.04 -13.54
CA LEU A 114 -19.15 -1.09 -13.39
C LEU A 114 -20.54 -0.49 -13.20
N ALA A 115 -21.58 -1.31 -13.37
CA ALA A 115 -22.94 -0.92 -13.01
C ALA A 115 -23.00 -0.49 -11.54
N LYS A 116 -23.79 0.56 -11.25
CA LYS A 116 -23.81 1.26 -9.96
C LYS A 116 -24.02 0.31 -8.77
N GLU A 117 -24.95 -0.63 -8.90
CA GLU A 117 -25.30 -1.59 -7.85
C GLU A 117 -24.15 -2.56 -7.57
N VAL A 118 -23.48 -3.05 -8.62
CA VAL A 118 -22.30 -3.93 -8.53
C VAL A 118 -21.13 -3.18 -7.90
N ALA A 119 -20.84 -1.97 -8.38
CA ALA A 119 -19.79 -1.13 -7.84
C ALA A 119 -20.02 -0.81 -6.35
N ALA A 120 -21.24 -0.47 -5.95
CA ALA A 120 -21.58 -0.17 -4.56
C ALA A 120 -21.40 -1.39 -3.65
N SER A 121 -21.89 -2.56 -4.07
CA SER A 121 -21.75 -3.82 -3.32
C SER A 121 -20.27 -4.20 -3.14
N LEU A 122 -19.47 -4.17 -4.21
CA LEU A 122 -18.04 -4.46 -4.15
C LEU A 122 -17.29 -3.47 -3.24
N THR A 123 -17.57 -2.17 -3.40
CA THR A 123 -16.97 -1.11 -2.58
C THR A 123 -17.24 -1.35 -1.10
N THR A 124 -18.50 -1.56 -0.71
CA THR A 124 -18.86 -1.76 0.70
C THR A 124 -18.16 -2.98 1.29
N ARG A 125 -18.21 -4.11 0.61
CA ARG A 125 -17.57 -5.35 1.09
C ARG A 125 -16.05 -5.24 1.21
N LEU A 126 -15.39 -4.64 0.22
CA LEU A 126 -13.94 -4.49 0.20
C LEU A 126 -13.45 -3.45 1.20
N VAL A 127 -14.17 -2.33 1.39
CA VAL A 127 -13.84 -1.33 2.41
C VAL A 127 -13.94 -1.94 3.81
N ILE A 128 -15.02 -2.67 4.11
CA ILE A 128 -15.17 -3.34 5.41
C ILE A 128 -14.07 -4.39 5.62
N ALA A 129 -13.83 -5.23 4.62
CA ALA A 129 -12.82 -6.29 4.72
C ALA A 129 -11.41 -5.72 4.92
N SER A 130 -11.04 -4.64 4.19
CA SER A 130 -9.74 -4.00 4.34
C SER A 130 -9.57 -3.30 5.69
N ALA A 131 -10.61 -2.64 6.20
CA ALA A 131 -10.59 -2.04 7.53
C ALA A 131 -10.42 -3.11 8.62
N LEU A 132 -11.12 -4.23 8.51
CA LEU A 132 -10.97 -5.37 9.43
C LEU A 132 -9.57 -5.98 9.33
N MET A 133 -9.04 -6.18 8.11
CA MET A 133 -7.69 -6.71 7.90
C MET A 133 -6.64 -5.87 8.63
N ILE A 134 -6.63 -4.56 8.41
CA ILE A 134 -5.65 -3.66 9.00
C ILE A 134 -5.88 -3.53 10.52
N GLY A 135 -7.13 -3.33 10.95
CA GLY A 135 -7.48 -3.18 12.37
C GLY A 135 -7.15 -4.41 13.21
N LEU A 136 -7.38 -5.61 12.68
CA LEU A 136 -7.03 -6.86 13.36
C LEU A 136 -5.52 -7.15 13.34
N GLY A 137 -4.79 -6.67 12.33
CA GLY A 137 -3.33 -6.84 12.28
C GLY A 137 -2.59 -5.97 13.30
N TYR A 138 -3.12 -4.81 13.62
CA TYR A 138 -2.45 -3.80 14.46
C TYR A 138 -2.08 -4.27 15.88
N PRO A 139 -2.97 -4.93 16.67
CA PRO A 139 -2.60 -5.41 18.00
C PRO A 139 -1.45 -6.42 17.98
N GLY A 140 -1.37 -7.26 16.96
CA GLY A 140 -0.25 -8.16 16.78
C GLY A 140 1.05 -7.44 16.45
N GLU A 141 1.02 -6.40 15.61
CA GLU A 141 2.21 -5.62 15.25
C GLU A 141 2.84 -4.94 16.46
N ILE A 142 2.04 -4.32 17.32
CA ILE A 142 2.55 -3.62 18.50
C ILE A 142 2.93 -4.55 19.66
N SER A 143 2.52 -5.82 19.63
CA SER A 143 2.81 -6.79 20.68
C SER A 143 4.29 -7.21 20.68
N MET A 144 4.80 -7.57 21.87
CA MET A 144 6.09 -8.24 22.05
C MET A 144 5.93 -9.77 22.19
N ASP A 145 4.70 -10.25 22.44
CA ASP A 145 4.39 -11.66 22.62
C ASP A 145 4.06 -12.35 21.30
N ASN A 146 4.77 -13.43 20.99
CA ASN A 146 4.59 -14.17 19.73
C ASN A 146 3.21 -14.84 19.63
N ASN A 147 2.63 -15.30 20.73
CA ASN A 147 1.29 -15.90 20.68
C ASN A 147 0.24 -14.86 20.30
N THR A 148 0.34 -13.66 20.87
CA THR A 148 -0.52 -12.52 20.52
C THR A 148 -0.35 -12.15 19.04
N LYS A 149 0.89 -12.09 18.53
CA LYS A 149 1.16 -11.88 17.11
C LYS A 149 0.50 -12.93 16.22
N ILE A 150 0.66 -14.20 16.56
CA ILE A 150 0.07 -15.32 15.79
C ILE A 150 -1.46 -15.20 15.75
N ILE A 151 -2.10 -15.00 16.90
CA ILE A 151 -3.57 -14.91 16.98
C ILE A 151 -4.09 -13.77 16.10
N TRP A 152 -3.56 -12.56 16.28
CA TRP A 152 -4.02 -11.39 15.52
C TRP A 152 -3.63 -11.47 14.03
N GLY A 153 -2.48 -12.06 13.71
CA GLY A 153 -2.07 -12.34 12.34
C GLY A 153 -3.02 -13.29 11.62
N VAL A 154 -3.44 -14.38 12.28
CA VAL A 154 -4.44 -15.32 11.73
C VAL A 154 -5.78 -14.61 11.53
N LEU A 155 -6.26 -13.87 12.52
CA LEU A 155 -7.52 -13.11 12.41
C LEU A 155 -7.48 -12.09 11.26
N SER A 156 -6.36 -11.38 11.07
CA SER A 156 -6.16 -10.43 9.97
C SER A 156 -6.08 -11.12 8.60
N THR A 157 -5.58 -12.36 8.55
CA THR A 157 -5.45 -13.13 7.30
C THR A 157 -6.81 -13.50 6.70
N ILE A 158 -7.84 -13.71 7.52
CA ILE A 158 -9.18 -14.07 7.03
C ILE A 158 -9.76 -13.01 6.09
N PRO A 159 -9.90 -11.73 6.48
CA PRO A 159 -10.36 -10.69 5.57
C PRO A 159 -9.40 -10.44 4.41
N PHE A 160 -8.09 -10.65 4.57
CA PHE A 160 -7.12 -10.58 3.47
C PHE A 160 -7.44 -11.61 2.38
N LEU A 161 -7.64 -12.87 2.73
CA LEU A 161 -8.02 -13.93 1.78
C LEU A 161 -9.36 -13.63 1.10
N TYR A 162 -10.31 -13.05 1.84
CA TYR A 162 -11.57 -12.61 1.26
C TYR A 162 -11.38 -11.51 0.21
N ILE A 163 -10.53 -10.52 0.48
CA ILE A 163 -10.19 -9.47 -0.49
C ILE A 163 -9.59 -10.09 -1.76
N LEU A 164 -8.64 -11.01 -1.61
CA LEU A 164 -8.05 -11.71 -2.75
C LEU A 164 -9.11 -12.48 -3.55
N TYR A 165 -10.00 -13.18 -2.87
CA TYR A 165 -11.11 -13.89 -3.53
C TYR A 165 -11.96 -12.94 -4.37
N VAL A 166 -12.38 -11.78 -3.80
CA VAL A 166 -13.21 -10.80 -4.51
C VAL A 166 -12.44 -10.22 -5.71
N LEU A 167 -11.17 -9.85 -5.55
CA LEU A 167 -10.35 -9.30 -6.62
C LEU A 167 -10.15 -10.28 -7.77
N PHE A 168 -9.98 -11.58 -7.47
CA PHE A 168 -9.71 -12.56 -8.52
C PHE A 168 -10.96 -13.13 -9.16
N ARG A 169 -12.00 -13.37 -8.39
CA ARG A 169 -13.21 -14.01 -8.89
C ARG A 169 -14.25 -13.00 -9.37
N GLU A 170 -14.66 -12.09 -8.51
CA GLU A 170 -15.76 -11.19 -8.84
C GLU A 170 -15.33 -10.07 -9.79
N LEU A 171 -14.18 -9.45 -9.53
CA LEU A 171 -13.62 -8.47 -10.45
C LEU A 171 -13.15 -9.12 -11.75
N GLY A 172 -12.69 -10.38 -11.69
CA GLY A 172 -12.34 -11.20 -12.84
C GLY A 172 -13.46 -11.33 -13.86
N ALA A 173 -14.67 -11.62 -13.40
CA ALA A 173 -15.84 -11.73 -14.26
C ALA A 173 -16.22 -10.43 -14.99
N SER A 174 -15.79 -9.28 -14.47
CA SER A 174 -15.99 -7.99 -15.13
C SER A 174 -15.05 -7.75 -16.31
N LEU A 175 -13.92 -8.48 -16.36
CA LEU A 175 -12.90 -8.28 -17.38
C LEU A 175 -13.33 -8.79 -18.77
N GLU A 176 -14.18 -9.78 -18.82
CA GLU A 176 -14.72 -10.32 -20.07
C GLU A 176 -15.48 -9.27 -20.90
N ARG A 177 -15.98 -8.23 -20.21
CA ARG A 177 -16.72 -7.11 -20.82
C ARG A 177 -15.84 -5.92 -21.20
N GLN A 178 -14.55 -5.98 -20.91
CA GLN A 178 -13.62 -4.89 -21.19
C GLN A 178 -12.91 -5.14 -22.54
N PRO A 179 -12.47 -4.09 -23.25
CA PRO A 179 -11.59 -4.23 -24.40
C PRO A 179 -10.35 -5.06 -24.05
N ALA A 180 -9.89 -5.90 -24.97
CA ALA A 180 -8.81 -6.89 -24.72
C ALA A 180 -7.55 -6.27 -24.06
N GLY A 181 -7.11 -5.10 -24.51
CA GLY A 181 -5.95 -4.42 -23.93
C GLY A 181 -6.19 -3.94 -22.50
N VAL A 182 -7.42 -3.48 -22.17
CA VAL A 182 -7.82 -3.11 -20.83
C VAL A 182 -7.86 -4.33 -19.93
N ALA A 183 -8.48 -5.43 -20.36
CA ALA A 183 -8.55 -6.67 -19.61
C ALA A 183 -7.15 -7.20 -19.24
N ALA A 184 -6.22 -7.21 -20.19
CA ALA A 184 -4.83 -7.62 -19.95
C ALA A 184 -4.12 -6.70 -18.93
N THR A 185 -4.34 -5.38 -19.03
CA THR A 185 -3.72 -4.41 -18.10
C THR A 185 -4.27 -4.56 -16.68
N VAL A 186 -5.58 -4.76 -16.51
CA VAL A 186 -6.21 -5.05 -15.20
C VAL A 186 -5.73 -6.40 -14.64
N GLY A 187 -5.54 -7.40 -15.50
CA GLY A 187 -4.94 -8.67 -15.09
C GLY A 187 -3.55 -8.50 -14.47
N ARG A 188 -2.69 -7.69 -15.11
CA ARG A 188 -1.35 -7.34 -14.58
C ARG A 188 -1.43 -6.54 -13.28
N LEU A 189 -2.39 -5.62 -13.18
CA LEU A 189 -2.63 -4.83 -11.97
C LEU A 189 -2.95 -5.72 -10.77
N ARG A 190 -3.78 -6.76 -10.95
CA ARG A 190 -4.09 -7.74 -9.88
C ARG A 190 -2.85 -8.52 -9.44
N LEU A 191 -2.00 -8.94 -10.38
CA LEU A 191 -0.74 -9.62 -10.06
C LEU A 191 0.22 -8.68 -9.30
N LEU A 192 0.28 -7.41 -9.70
CA LEU A 192 1.05 -6.40 -8.99
C LEU A 192 0.57 -6.25 -7.54
N LEU A 193 -0.75 -6.17 -7.32
CA LEU A 193 -1.32 -6.10 -5.97
C LEU A 193 -0.92 -7.30 -5.11
N ILE A 194 -1.10 -8.53 -5.62
CA ILE A 194 -0.73 -9.73 -4.85
C ILE A 194 0.76 -9.74 -4.52
N GLY A 195 1.60 -9.48 -5.52
CA GLY A 195 3.06 -9.51 -5.34
C GLY A 195 3.53 -8.48 -4.30
N THR A 196 2.96 -7.27 -4.32
CA THR A 196 3.31 -6.21 -3.37
C THR A 196 2.68 -6.42 -2.01
N TRP A 197 1.41 -6.81 -1.95
CA TRP A 197 0.71 -7.03 -0.67
C TRP A 197 1.21 -8.27 0.07
N GLY A 198 1.81 -9.24 -0.62
CA GLY A 198 2.47 -10.38 0.00
C GLY A 198 3.69 -10.01 0.85
N VAL A 199 4.34 -8.87 0.57
CA VAL A 199 5.50 -8.38 1.35
C VAL A 199 5.13 -8.12 2.80
N TYR A 200 3.94 -7.57 3.07
CA TYR A 200 3.52 -7.19 4.43
C TYR A 200 3.32 -8.39 5.36
N PRO A 201 2.51 -9.42 5.04
CA PRO A 201 2.39 -10.60 5.90
C PRO A 201 3.70 -11.39 6.00
N ILE A 202 4.52 -11.45 4.95
CA ILE A 202 5.85 -12.08 5.02
C ILE A 202 6.74 -11.35 6.04
N SER A 203 6.79 -10.00 5.98
CA SER A 203 7.56 -9.19 6.93
C SER A 203 7.03 -9.29 8.37
N TYR A 204 5.72 -9.44 8.54
CA TYR A 204 5.08 -9.67 9.84
C TYR A 204 5.52 -11.00 10.48
N LEU A 205 5.78 -12.01 9.66
CA LEU A 205 6.24 -13.32 10.15
C LEU A 205 7.70 -13.31 10.61
N PHE A 206 8.53 -12.36 10.24
CA PHE A 206 9.96 -12.33 10.56
C PHE A 206 10.25 -12.54 12.05
N PRO A 207 9.69 -11.78 13.00
CA PRO A 207 9.97 -12.00 14.42
C PRO A 207 9.38 -13.31 14.94
N ILE A 208 8.28 -13.79 14.37
CA ILE A 208 7.68 -15.09 14.75
C ILE A 208 8.60 -16.26 14.35
N LEU A 209 9.29 -16.13 13.23
CA LEU A 209 10.24 -17.11 12.70
C LEU A 209 11.66 -16.96 13.27
N GLY A 210 11.87 -16.01 14.20
CA GLY A 210 13.19 -15.74 14.77
C GLY A 210 14.13 -15.01 13.80
N ILE A 211 13.61 -14.42 12.73
CA ILE A 211 14.37 -13.58 11.80
C ILE A 211 14.41 -12.16 12.38
N GLU A 212 15.45 -11.90 13.18
CA GLU A 212 15.62 -10.67 13.94
C GLU A 212 17.00 -10.05 13.70
N GLY A 213 17.22 -8.87 14.27
CA GLY A 213 18.50 -8.17 14.19
C GLY A 213 18.56 -7.10 13.09
N THR A 214 19.75 -6.57 12.91
CA THR A 214 20.02 -5.38 12.08
C THR A 214 19.63 -5.60 10.61
N ASP A 215 20.06 -6.70 10.02
CA ASP A 215 19.80 -6.97 8.61
C ASP A 215 18.30 -7.21 8.34
N ALA A 216 17.62 -7.94 9.23
CA ALA A 216 16.17 -8.14 9.14
C ALA A 216 15.41 -6.81 9.20
N PHE A 217 15.83 -5.88 10.06
CA PHE A 217 15.27 -4.54 10.15
C PHE A 217 15.47 -3.76 8.83
N VAL A 218 16.71 -3.74 8.30
CA VAL A 218 17.04 -3.06 7.03
C VAL A 218 16.21 -3.59 5.87
N TRP A 219 16.14 -4.92 5.72
CA TRP A 219 15.36 -5.55 4.66
C TRP A 219 13.86 -5.29 4.81
N ARG A 220 13.34 -5.27 6.03
CA ARG A 220 11.93 -4.96 6.29
C ARG A 220 11.58 -3.53 5.90
N GLN A 221 12.39 -2.53 6.31
CA GLN A 221 12.16 -1.13 5.95
C GLN A 221 12.26 -0.91 4.43
N THR A 222 13.25 -1.52 3.81
CA THR A 222 13.43 -1.46 2.34
C THR A 222 12.27 -2.12 1.61
N GLY A 223 11.89 -3.32 2.03
CA GLY A 223 10.80 -4.09 1.44
C GLY A 223 9.46 -3.35 1.51
N TYR A 224 9.12 -2.79 2.68
CA TYR A 224 7.92 -1.97 2.84
C TYR A 224 7.92 -0.75 1.91
N THR A 225 9.04 -0.05 1.79
CA THR A 225 9.12 1.14 0.95
C THR A 225 8.95 0.80 -0.53
N ILE A 226 9.62 -0.25 -1.00
CA ILE A 226 9.48 -0.73 -2.39
C ILE A 226 8.05 -1.21 -2.64
N ALA A 227 7.48 -2.01 -1.73
CA ALA A 227 6.12 -2.51 -1.86
C ALA A 227 5.11 -1.35 -1.90
N ASP A 228 5.26 -0.34 -1.07
CA ASP A 228 4.39 0.85 -1.05
C ASP A 228 4.48 1.66 -2.34
N ILE A 229 5.69 1.90 -2.89
CA ILE A 229 5.85 2.58 -4.17
C ILE A 229 5.15 1.81 -5.30
N LEU A 230 5.32 0.50 -5.34
CA LEU A 230 4.69 -0.35 -6.34
C LEU A 230 3.16 -0.43 -6.16
N ALA A 231 2.69 -0.61 -4.93
CA ALA A 231 1.28 -0.77 -4.62
C ALA A 231 0.48 0.54 -4.68
N LYS A 232 1.13 1.69 -4.66
CA LYS A 232 0.47 3.01 -4.67
C LYS A 232 0.85 3.81 -5.91
N CYS A 233 2.13 4.10 -6.16
CA CYS A 233 2.54 4.90 -7.31
C CYS A 233 2.41 4.14 -8.63
N VAL A 234 3.01 2.95 -8.76
CA VAL A 234 2.92 2.17 -10.00
C VAL A 234 1.49 1.69 -10.24
N PHE A 235 0.77 1.35 -9.17
CA PHE A 235 -0.65 1.03 -9.24
C PHE A 235 -1.46 2.23 -9.78
N GLY A 236 -1.34 3.43 -9.20
CA GLY A 236 -2.05 4.63 -9.63
C GLY A 236 -1.72 5.04 -11.07
N LEU A 237 -0.47 4.92 -11.48
CA LEU A 237 -0.07 5.14 -12.89
C LEU A 237 -0.70 4.09 -13.83
N THR A 238 -0.87 2.86 -13.36
CA THR A 238 -1.55 1.80 -14.12
C THR A 238 -3.06 2.08 -14.22
N ILE A 239 -3.68 2.56 -13.17
CA ILE A 239 -5.08 3.04 -13.17
C ILE A 239 -5.24 4.19 -14.19
N TYR A 240 -4.34 5.16 -14.19
CA TYR A 240 -4.33 6.22 -15.20
C TYR A 240 -4.22 5.67 -16.61
N LYS A 241 -3.32 4.71 -16.86
CA LYS A 241 -3.20 4.03 -18.16
C LYS A 241 -4.51 3.36 -18.57
N ILE A 242 -5.18 2.63 -17.66
CA ILE A 242 -6.48 2.01 -17.92
C ILE A 242 -7.53 3.07 -18.27
N ALA A 243 -7.59 4.15 -17.51
CA ALA A 243 -8.51 5.25 -17.75
C ALA A 243 -8.29 5.91 -19.12
N ARG A 244 -7.03 6.10 -19.53
CA ARG A 244 -6.65 6.57 -20.88
C ARG A 244 -7.11 5.62 -21.98
N MET A 245 -6.77 4.32 -21.85
CA MET A 245 -7.17 3.31 -22.84
C MET A 245 -8.69 3.25 -23.03
N LYS A 246 -9.46 3.33 -21.94
CA LYS A 246 -10.91 3.35 -21.99
C LYS A 246 -11.44 4.64 -22.60
N SER A 247 -10.84 5.77 -22.27
CA SER A 247 -11.22 7.08 -22.85
C SER A 247 -10.98 7.11 -24.36
N ALA A 248 -9.86 6.58 -24.83
CA ALA A 248 -9.55 6.47 -26.25
C ALA A 248 -10.53 5.53 -26.97
N ALA A 249 -10.83 4.36 -26.39
CA ALA A 249 -11.80 3.41 -26.94
C ALA A 249 -13.22 4.01 -27.06
N GLU A 250 -13.54 5.04 -26.28
CA GLU A 250 -14.80 5.77 -26.30
C GLU A 250 -14.76 7.07 -27.09
N GLY A 251 -13.73 7.26 -27.91
CA GLY A 251 -13.62 8.35 -28.88
C GLY A 251 -12.96 9.64 -28.38
N MET A 252 -12.35 9.63 -27.19
CA MET A 252 -11.52 10.76 -26.76
C MET A 252 -10.25 10.81 -27.61
N LYS A 253 -10.02 11.92 -28.31
CA LYS A 253 -8.78 12.11 -29.08
C LYS A 253 -7.59 12.18 -28.11
N GLU A 254 -6.49 11.58 -28.51
CA GLU A 254 -5.22 11.74 -27.79
C GLU A 254 -4.62 13.10 -28.15
N ASP A 255 -4.38 13.92 -27.12
CA ASP A 255 -3.56 15.14 -27.22
C ASP A 255 -2.09 14.78 -27.05
#